data_c00d454502c548e3243c3f11200003be
#
_entry.id   c00d454502c548e3243c3f11200003be
#
_cell.length_a   1.000
_cell.length_b   1.000
_cell.length_c   1.000
_cell.angle_alpha   90.00
_cell.angle_beta   90.00
_cell.angle_gamma   90.00
#
_symmetry.space_group_name_H-M   'P 1'
#
loop_
_entity.id
_entity.type
_entity.pdbx_description
1 polymer ?
#
loop_
_entity_poly.entity_id
_entity_poly.type
_entity_poly.pdbx_seq_one_letter_code
_entity_poly.pdbx_strand_id
1 'polypeptide(L)'
;LPIWIKQALIRDKRYPNLFLLPSAQTRDKTSVSPEQMKKLIEQLRDDFDYILIDCPAGIERGFYNAIAGADRALIVTTPEVSAIRDADRITGLLEASHIKNINLIINRIRFDMVRRGDMMSIEDIVDILSLDLIGVIPDDENVVVAANQGESLTGYHTPAGKAYENICRRIMGEDVPLACYPRRKSFFFRVADYLIHR
;
A
#
# COMPACT_ATOMS: atom_id res chain seq x y z
N LEU A 1 26.63 -8.81 -3.96
CA LEU A 1 26.54 -7.43 -3.41
C LEU A 1 27.90 -6.82 -3.13
N PRO A 2 28.13 -5.52 -3.48
CA PRO A 2 29.31 -4.77 -3.06
C PRO A 2 29.46 -4.72 -1.54
N ILE A 3 30.71 -4.69 -1.04
CA ILE A 3 31.02 -4.73 0.38
C ILE A 3 30.31 -3.62 1.17
N TRP A 4 30.24 -2.42 0.61
CA TRP A 4 29.60 -1.27 1.27
C TRP A 4 28.08 -1.42 1.41
N ILE A 5 27.39 -2.09 0.47
CA ILE A 5 25.95 -2.40 0.62
C ILE A 5 25.77 -3.45 1.74
N LYS A 6 26.60 -4.50 1.75
CA LYS A 6 26.53 -5.53 2.80
C LYS A 6 26.71 -4.94 4.21
N GLN A 7 27.56 -3.94 4.35
CA GLN A 7 27.80 -3.24 5.62
C GLN A 7 26.63 -2.32 6.03
N ALA A 8 25.86 -1.80 5.06
CA ALA A 8 24.73 -0.93 5.31
C ALA A 8 23.41 -1.69 5.57
N LEU A 9 23.33 -2.95 5.15
CA LEU A 9 22.15 -3.79 5.35
C LEU A 9 22.03 -4.26 6.81
N ILE A 10 20.89 -3.99 7.41
CA ILE A 10 20.53 -4.42 8.76
C ILE A 10 19.61 -5.62 8.62
N ARG A 11 20.04 -6.78 9.09
CA ARG A 11 19.21 -7.99 9.11
C ARG A 11 18.27 -7.97 10.30
N ASP A 12 16.99 -8.27 10.09
CA ASP A 12 16.03 -8.40 11.18
C ASP A 12 16.36 -9.64 12.03
N LYS A 13 16.18 -9.51 13.35
CA LYS A 13 16.52 -10.59 14.30
C LYS A 13 15.45 -11.69 14.33
N ARG A 14 14.20 -11.35 14.02
CA ARG A 14 13.05 -12.28 14.07
C ARG A 14 12.81 -12.94 12.72
N TYR A 15 13.08 -12.20 11.64
CA TYR A 15 12.83 -12.63 10.27
C TYR A 15 14.16 -12.70 9.51
N PRO A 16 14.80 -13.88 9.42
CA PRO A 16 16.17 -14.02 8.88
C PRO A 16 16.30 -13.64 7.40
N ASN A 17 15.21 -13.61 6.66
CA ASN A 17 15.16 -13.20 5.26
C ASN A 17 14.75 -11.74 5.05
N LEU A 18 14.51 -10.98 6.14
CA LEU A 18 14.17 -9.58 6.10
C LEU A 18 15.40 -8.72 6.36
N PHE A 19 15.66 -7.78 5.47
CA PHE A 19 16.75 -6.82 5.57
C PHE A 19 16.21 -5.41 5.41
N LEU A 20 16.79 -4.48 6.16
CA LEU A 20 16.52 -3.05 6.06
C LEU A 20 17.78 -2.34 5.55
N LEU A 21 17.62 -1.56 4.49
CA LEU A 21 18.63 -0.58 4.07
C LEU A 21 18.14 0.82 4.47
N PRO A 22 18.62 1.38 5.58
CA PRO A 22 18.15 2.68 6.04
C PRO A 22 18.67 3.81 5.17
N SER A 23 17.84 4.83 4.91
CA SER A 23 18.31 6.08 4.34
C SER A 23 19.02 6.93 5.40
N ALA A 24 20.00 7.75 4.98
CA ALA A 24 20.71 8.64 5.88
C ALA A 24 19.76 9.74 6.41
N GLN A 25 19.54 9.79 7.72
CA GLN A 25 18.69 10.79 8.38
C GLN A 25 19.32 12.18 8.46
N THR A 26 20.66 12.26 8.35
CA THR A 26 21.45 13.48 8.60
C THR A 26 21.98 14.16 7.36
N ARG A 27 21.79 13.58 6.17
CA ARG A 27 22.20 14.20 4.90
C ARG A 27 21.01 14.82 4.21
N ASP A 28 21.29 15.89 3.46
CA ASP A 28 20.29 16.59 2.67
C ASP A 28 19.52 15.59 1.77
N LYS A 29 18.18 15.73 1.70
CA LYS A 29 17.27 14.91 0.87
C LYS A 29 17.67 14.86 -0.62
N THR A 30 18.63 15.70 -1.01
CA THR A 30 19.17 15.81 -2.38
C THR A 30 20.38 14.92 -2.65
N SER A 31 20.85 14.15 -1.66
CA SER A 31 22.12 13.40 -1.75
C SER A 31 22.07 12.15 -2.65
N VAL A 32 20.90 11.70 -3.04
CA VAL A 32 20.72 10.55 -3.96
C VAL A 32 19.99 11.02 -5.22
N SER A 33 20.52 10.64 -6.40
CA SER A 33 19.84 10.90 -7.67
C SER A 33 19.00 9.68 -8.12
N PRO A 34 18.04 9.86 -9.05
CA PRO A 34 17.30 8.76 -9.66
C PRO A 34 18.23 7.69 -10.28
N GLU A 35 19.31 8.10 -10.92
CA GLU A 35 20.28 7.19 -11.55
C GLU A 35 21.04 6.36 -10.50
N GLN A 36 21.41 6.99 -9.39
CA GLN A 36 22.05 6.28 -8.27
C GLN A 36 21.10 5.29 -7.63
N MET A 37 19.81 5.65 -7.47
CA MET A 37 18.78 4.75 -6.95
C MET A 37 18.56 3.57 -7.88
N LYS A 38 18.43 3.80 -9.19
CA LYS A 38 18.31 2.74 -10.19
C LYS A 38 19.48 1.78 -10.12
N LYS A 39 20.72 2.30 -10.09
CA LYS A 39 21.93 1.48 -9.98
C LYS A 39 21.97 0.67 -8.68
N LEU A 40 21.51 1.23 -7.56
CA LEU A 40 21.40 0.52 -6.29
C LEU A 40 20.45 -0.66 -6.42
N ILE A 41 19.25 -0.44 -6.94
CA ILE A 41 18.25 -1.50 -7.12
C ILE A 41 18.76 -2.59 -8.06
N GLU A 42 19.43 -2.24 -9.18
CA GLU A 42 20.04 -3.21 -10.08
C GLU A 42 21.07 -4.09 -9.37
N GLN A 43 21.85 -3.54 -8.44
CA GLN A 43 22.82 -4.31 -7.65
C GLN A 43 22.19 -5.24 -6.60
N LEU A 44 20.94 -4.96 -6.18
CA LEU A 44 20.21 -5.77 -5.19
C LEU A 44 19.39 -6.90 -5.83
N ARG A 45 19.06 -6.81 -7.12
CA ARG A 45 18.15 -7.75 -7.81
C ARG A 45 18.55 -9.21 -7.74
N ASP A 46 19.85 -9.51 -7.81
CA ASP A 46 20.34 -10.89 -7.80
C ASP A 46 20.35 -11.52 -6.41
N ASP A 47 20.25 -10.71 -5.35
CA ASP A 47 20.36 -11.15 -3.96
C ASP A 47 18.99 -11.16 -3.23
N PHE A 48 17.94 -10.54 -3.80
CA PHE A 48 16.63 -10.41 -3.17
C PHE A 48 15.48 -10.74 -4.12
N ASP A 49 14.54 -11.56 -3.69
CA ASP A 49 13.32 -11.88 -4.44
C ASP A 49 12.38 -10.66 -4.53
N TYR A 50 12.34 -9.85 -3.48
CA TYR A 50 11.53 -8.63 -3.38
C TYR A 50 12.31 -7.48 -2.77
N ILE A 51 12.21 -6.30 -3.38
CA ILE A 51 12.76 -5.05 -2.88
C ILE A 51 11.61 -4.06 -2.72
N LEU A 52 11.29 -3.70 -1.47
CA LEU A 52 10.25 -2.73 -1.15
C LEU A 52 10.91 -1.37 -0.91
N ILE A 53 10.50 -0.38 -1.67
CA ILE A 53 10.97 0.99 -1.54
C ILE A 53 9.88 1.79 -0.83
N ASP A 54 10.14 2.18 0.42
CA ASP A 54 9.25 3.09 1.15
C ASP A 54 9.38 4.49 0.56
N CYS A 55 8.29 4.96 -0.03
CA CYS A 55 8.25 6.24 -0.72
C CYS A 55 7.84 7.36 0.25
N PRO A 56 8.59 8.46 0.34
CA PRO A 56 8.19 9.58 1.18
C PRO A 56 6.87 10.19 0.69
N ALA A 57 6.13 10.79 1.61
CA ALA A 57 4.93 11.55 1.27
C ALA A 57 5.23 12.72 0.33
N GLY A 58 4.31 12.98 -0.58
CA GLY A 58 4.41 14.07 -1.55
C GLY A 58 5.03 13.64 -2.89
N ILE A 59 5.16 14.62 -3.79
CA ILE A 59 5.58 14.45 -5.19
C ILE A 59 6.90 15.16 -5.51
N GLU A 60 7.70 15.35 -4.48
CA GLU A 60 9.00 16.01 -4.59
C GLU A 60 10.08 15.04 -5.10
N ARG A 61 11.33 15.48 -5.07
CA ARG A 61 12.49 14.74 -5.53
C ARG A 61 12.60 13.32 -4.94
N GLY A 62 12.19 13.13 -3.68
CA GLY A 62 12.17 11.83 -3.02
C GLY A 62 11.26 10.81 -3.70
N PHE A 63 10.12 11.25 -4.22
CA PHE A 63 9.21 10.43 -4.99
C PHE A 63 9.87 9.92 -6.29
N TYR A 64 10.48 10.82 -7.07
CA TYR A 64 11.16 10.44 -8.32
C TYR A 64 12.35 9.52 -8.09
N ASN A 65 13.07 9.68 -6.99
CA ASN A 65 14.13 8.76 -6.60
C ASN A 65 13.56 7.37 -6.27
N ALA A 66 12.47 7.30 -5.51
CA ALA A 66 11.85 6.04 -5.12
C ALA A 66 11.38 5.23 -6.33
N ILE A 67 10.76 5.88 -7.31
CA ILE A 67 10.20 5.21 -8.49
C ILE A 67 11.24 4.87 -9.58
N ALA A 68 12.43 5.48 -9.55
CA ALA A 68 13.43 5.35 -10.61
C ALA A 68 13.91 3.91 -10.86
N GLY A 69 13.91 3.05 -9.84
CA GLY A 69 14.30 1.64 -9.94
C GLY A 69 13.13 0.66 -9.79
N ALA A 70 11.90 1.17 -9.66
CA ALA A 70 10.73 0.34 -9.37
C ALA A 70 10.16 -0.30 -10.65
N ASP A 71 9.76 -1.57 -10.57
CA ASP A 71 9.05 -2.29 -11.63
C ASP A 71 7.53 -2.21 -11.45
N ARG A 72 7.10 -2.02 -10.19
CA ARG A 72 5.69 -2.00 -9.76
C ARG A 72 5.49 -0.89 -8.74
N ALA A 73 4.26 -0.43 -8.63
CA ALA A 73 3.84 0.49 -7.57
C ALA A 73 2.63 -0.05 -6.81
N LEU A 74 2.64 0.16 -5.50
CA LEU A 74 1.49 -0.11 -4.64
C LEU A 74 0.98 1.23 -4.13
N ILE A 75 -0.21 1.63 -4.61
CA ILE A 75 -0.92 2.79 -4.08
C ILE A 75 -1.68 2.35 -2.84
N VAL A 76 -1.29 2.89 -1.68
CA VAL A 76 -2.01 2.67 -0.42
C VAL A 76 -2.76 3.95 -0.08
N THR A 77 -4.08 3.88 -0.10
CA THR A 77 -4.95 5.03 0.19
C THR A 77 -6.00 4.68 1.26
N THR A 78 -6.60 5.70 1.82
CA THR A 78 -7.74 5.58 2.74
C THR A 78 -9.02 6.06 2.05
N PRO A 79 -10.22 5.67 2.52
CA PRO A 79 -11.49 5.99 1.84
C PRO A 79 -11.99 7.41 2.10
N GLU A 80 -11.07 8.37 2.26
CA GLU A 80 -11.38 9.80 2.36
C GLU A 80 -11.14 10.50 1.01
N VAL A 81 -12.00 11.46 0.68
CA VAL A 81 -11.98 12.20 -0.62
C VAL A 81 -10.61 12.83 -0.90
N SER A 82 -9.95 13.39 0.12
CA SER A 82 -8.62 13.99 -0.04
C SER A 82 -7.56 12.96 -0.41
N ALA A 83 -7.55 11.81 0.29
CA ALA A 83 -6.61 10.74 0.03
C ALA A 83 -6.80 10.11 -1.35
N ILE A 84 -8.05 9.98 -1.82
CA ILE A 84 -8.36 9.49 -3.16
C ILE A 84 -7.85 10.47 -4.24
N ARG A 85 -8.02 11.79 -4.05
CA ARG A 85 -7.46 12.78 -4.99
C ARG A 85 -5.94 12.74 -5.05
N ASP A 86 -5.29 12.56 -3.91
CA ASP A 86 -3.84 12.42 -3.87
C ASP A 86 -3.39 11.11 -4.57
N ALA A 87 -4.10 10.01 -4.35
CA ALA A 87 -3.86 8.73 -5.01
C ALA A 87 -4.01 8.84 -6.53
N ASP A 88 -5.06 9.48 -7.03
CA ASP A 88 -5.31 9.74 -8.47
C ASP A 88 -4.15 10.53 -9.09
N ARG A 89 -3.73 11.61 -8.41
CA ARG A 89 -2.58 12.41 -8.85
C ARG A 89 -1.28 11.60 -8.93
N ILE A 90 -1.01 10.77 -7.90
CA ILE A 90 0.17 9.90 -7.87
C ILE A 90 0.09 8.86 -8.98
N THR A 91 -1.08 8.27 -9.24
CA THR A 91 -1.29 7.32 -10.34
C THR A 91 -0.90 7.94 -11.68
N GLY A 92 -1.38 9.14 -12.00
CA GLY A 92 -1.00 9.83 -13.23
C GLY A 92 0.51 10.11 -13.34
N LEU A 93 1.19 10.42 -12.22
CA LEU A 93 2.64 10.61 -12.23
C LEU A 93 3.42 9.30 -12.44
N LEU A 94 2.95 8.20 -11.88
CA LEU A 94 3.53 6.87 -12.09
C LEU A 94 3.39 6.42 -13.55
N GLU A 95 2.22 6.61 -14.15
CA GLU A 95 1.95 6.33 -15.56
C GLU A 95 2.84 7.17 -16.48
N ALA A 96 2.95 8.48 -16.21
CA ALA A 96 3.85 9.39 -16.92
C ALA A 96 5.33 8.99 -16.79
N SER A 97 5.69 8.31 -15.69
CA SER A 97 7.02 7.74 -15.45
C SER A 97 7.19 6.31 -15.98
N HIS A 98 6.23 5.84 -16.82
CA HIS A 98 6.23 4.53 -17.47
C HIS A 98 6.11 3.32 -16.52
N ILE A 99 5.66 3.49 -15.30
CA ILE A 99 5.31 2.39 -14.40
C ILE A 99 3.88 1.93 -14.76
N LYS A 100 3.78 0.76 -15.38
CA LYS A 100 2.49 0.21 -15.88
C LYS A 100 1.81 -0.72 -14.89
N ASN A 101 2.56 -1.32 -13.97
CA ASN A 101 2.02 -2.25 -12.99
C ASN A 101 1.75 -1.51 -11.69
N ILE A 102 0.56 -0.92 -11.58
CA ILE A 102 0.12 -0.13 -10.42
C ILE A 102 -1.06 -0.86 -9.80
N ASN A 103 -0.94 -1.22 -8.52
CA ASN A 103 -2.00 -1.89 -7.79
C ASN A 103 -2.48 -1.05 -6.62
N LEU A 104 -3.75 -1.23 -6.26
CA LEU A 104 -4.44 -0.49 -5.20
C LEU A 104 -4.57 -1.33 -3.93
N ILE A 105 -4.28 -0.71 -2.80
CA ILE A 105 -4.63 -1.18 -1.45
C ILE A 105 -5.47 -0.09 -0.78
N ILE A 106 -6.68 -0.45 -0.36
CA ILE A 106 -7.54 0.44 0.43
C ILE A 106 -7.30 0.12 1.90
N ASN A 107 -6.81 1.10 2.67
CA ASN A 107 -6.46 0.94 4.07
C ASN A 107 -7.48 1.63 4.98
N ARG A 108 -7.65 1.12 6.21
CA ARG A 108 -8.48 1.68 7.28
C ARG A 108 -9.94 1.84 6.91
N ILE A 109 -10.51 0.89 6.16
CA ILE A 109 -11.92 0.93 5.81
C ILE A 109 -12.79 0.59 7.02
N ARG A 110 -13.87 1.36 7.20
CA ARG A 110 -14.90 1.12 8.22
C ARG A 110 -16.20 0.72 7.53
N PHE A 111 -16.48 -0.57 7.51
CA PHE A 111 -17.65 -1.13 6.82
C PHE A 111 -19.00 -0.64 7.36
N ASP A 112 -19.06 -0.28 8.64
CA ASP A 112 -20.24 0.35 9.24
C ASP A 112 -20.51 1.73 8.64
N MET A 113 -19.48 2.54 8.41
CA MET A 113 -19.60 3.86 7.76
C MET A 113 -19.92 3.74 6.27
N VAL A 114 -19.32 2.77 5.57
CA VAL A 114 -19.67 2.49 4.15
C VAL A 114 -21.15 2.14 4.02
N ARG A 115 -21.69 1.26 4.88
CA ARG A 115 -23.13 0.90 4.85
C ARG A 115 -24.05 2.08 5.08
N ARG A 116 -23.67 3.02 5.95
CA ARG A 116 -24.47 4.26 6.20
C ARG A 116 -24.31 5.31 5.10
N GLY A 117 -23.30 5.18 4.26
CA GLY A 117 -22.95 6.17 3.23
C GLY A 117 -22.11 7.35 3.75
N ASP A 118 -21.50 7.19 4.93
CA ASP A 118 -20.62 8.18 5.55
C ASP A 118 -19.16 8.04 5.08
N MET A 119 -18.85 6.96 4.37
CA MET A 119 -17.53 6.64 3.82
C MET A 119 -17.69 6.11 2.39
N MET A 120 -16.74 6.40 1.52
CA MET A 120 -16.74 5.90 0.13
C MET A 120 -16.71 4.37 0.12
N SER A 121 -17.44 3.78 -0.82
CA SER A 121 -17.41 2.33 -1.03
C SER A 121 -16.13 1.90 -1.75
N ILE A 122 -15.81 0.63 -1.67
CA ILE A 122 -14.67 0.04 -2.38
C ILE A 122 -14.86 0.20 -3.88
N GLU A 123 -16.07 -0.05 -4.37
CA GLU A 123 -16.44 0.07 -5.76
C GLU A 123 -16.24 1.49 -6.27
N ASP A 124 -16.72 2.51 -5.52
CA ASP A 124 -16.53 3.93 -5.89
C ASP A 124 -15.04 4.29 -6.01
N ILE A 125 -14.20 3.80 -5.08
CA ILE A 125 -12.75 4.07 -5.08
C ILE A 125 -12.06 3.41 -6.27
N VAL A 126 -12.39 2.15 -6.55
CA VAL A 126 -11.84 1.40 -7.69
C VAL A 126 -12.24 2.06 -9.01
N ASP A 127 -13.51 2.47 -9.14
CA ASP A 127 -14.02 3.15 -10.35
C ASP A 127 -13.32 4.49 -10.58
N ILE A 128 -13.09 5.29 -9.51
CA ILE A 128 -12.40 6.58 -9.61
C ILE A 128 -10.94 6.40 -10.02
N LEU A 129 -10.22 5.49 -9.36
CA LEU A 129 -8.79 5.32 -9.58
C LEU A 129 -8.46 4.45 -10.78
N SER A 130 -9.41 3.63 -11.24
CA SER A 130 -9.23 2.67 -12.36
C SER A 130 -8.00 1.77 -12.20
N LEU A 131 -7.72 1.34 -10.98
CA LEU A 131 -6.59 0.49 -10.61
C LEU A 131 -7.05 -0.91 -10.17
N ASP A 132 -6.18 -1.90 -10.40
CA ASP A 132 -6.41 -3.26 -9.93
C ASP A 132 -6.27 -3.32 -8.41
N LEU A 133 -7.37 -3.67 -7.74
CA LEU A 133 -7.42 -3.81 -6.29
C LEU A 133 -6.78 -5.14 -5.85
N ILE A 134 -5.74 -5.07 -5.03
CA ILE A 134 -5.10 -6.25 -4.46
C ILE A 134 -5.40 -6.47 -2.98
N GLY A 135 -6.02 -5.50 -2.31
CA GLY A 135 -6.42 -5.70 -0.93
C GLY A 135 -7.18 -4.56 -0.30
N VAL A 136 -7.92 -4.92 0.73
CA VAL A 136 -8.68 -4.00 1.57
C VAL A 136 -8.38 -4.35 3.02
N ILE A 137 -7.87 -3.38 3.77
CA ILE A 137 -7.48 -3.53 5.17
C ILE A 137 -8.51 -2.79 6.01
N PRO A 138 -9.26 -3.49 6.88
CA PRO A 138 -10.19 -2.85 7.79
C PRO A 138 -9.46 -1.99 8.83
N ASP A 139 -10.15 -0.97 9.34
CA ASP A 139 -9.68 -0.20 10.50
C ASP A 139 -9.73 -1.13 11.72
N ASP A 140 -8.57 -1.40 12.30
CA ASP A 140 -8.36 -2.41 13.35
C ASP A 140 -7.40 -1.84 14.39
N GLU A 141 -7.86 -1.73 15.64
CA GLU A 141 -7.05 -1.20 16.74
C GLU A 141 -5.79 -2.06 17.03
N ASN A 142 -5.83 -3.36 16.72
CA ASN A 142 -4.68 -4.24 16.89
C ASN A 142 -3.48 -3.81 16.04
N VAL A 143 -3.70 -3.10 14.93
CA VAL A 143 -2.62 -2.52 14.12
C VAL A 143 -1.82 -1.52 14.95
N VAL A 144 -2.50 -0.64 15.68
CA VAL A 144 -1.87 0.37 16.55
C VAL A 144 -1.16 -0.31 17.73
N VAL A 145 -1.80 -1.31 18.34
CA VAL A 145 -1.22 -2.06 19.47
C VAL A 145 0.07 -2.75 19.04
N ALA A 146 0.04 -3.52 17.95
CA ALA A 146 1.22 -4.22 17.42
C ALA A 146 2.34 -3.25 17.04
N ALA A 147 2.01 -2.14 16.35
CA ALA A 147 2.98 -1.13 15.97
C ALA A 147 3.68 -0.49 17.19
N ASN A 148 2.94 -0.19 18.28
CA ASN A 148 3.51 0.36 19.52
C ASN A 148 4.41 -0.65 20.26
N GLN A 149 4.18 -1.94 20.07
CA GLN A 149 5.01 -3.01 20.62
C GLN A 149 6.20 -3.36 19.71
N GLY A 150 6.30 -2.75 18.52
CA GLY A 150 7.29 -3.08 17.50
C GLY A 150 7.10 -4.48 16.93
N GLU A 151 5.86 -4.97 16.91
CA GLU A 151 5.50 -6.29 16.40
C GLU A 151 4.81 -6.18 15.05
N SER A 152 4.96 -7.23 14.24
CA SER A 152 4.21 -7.38 13.00
C SER A 152 2.82 -7.95 13.29
N LEU A 153 1.80 -7.44 12.62
CA LEU A 153 0.45 -8.01 12.69
C LEU A 153 0.31 -9.34 11.91
N THR A 154 1.31 -9.73 11.15
CA THR A 154 1.34 -11.02 10.45
C THR A 154 1.37 -12.17 11.46
N GLY A 155 0.43 -13.11 11.30
CA GLY A 155 0.24 -14.22 12.26
C GLY A 155 -0.79 -13.95 13.36
N TYR A 156 -1.27 -12.71 13.51
CA TYR A 156 -2.43 -12.42 14.35
C TYR A 156 -3.73 -12.80 13.62
N HIS A 157 -4.61 -13.49 14.30
CA HIS A 157 -5.94 -13.88 13.78
C HIS A 157 -6.93 -12.72 13.83
N THR A 158 -6.53 -11.56 13.31
CA THR A 158 -7.36 -10.35 13.22
C THR A 158 -7.78 -10.10 11.77
N PRO A 159 -8.88 -9.36 11.53
CA PRO A 159 -9.29 -9.02 10.17
C PRO A 159 -8.20 -8.30 9.37
N ALA A 160 -7.48 -7.37 9.99
CA ALA A 160 -6.35 -6.67 9.35
C ALA A 160 -5.16 -7.60 9.11
N GLY A 161 -4.80 -8.48 10.07
CA GLY A 161 -3.73 -9.45 9.91
C GLY A 161 -3.97 -10.39 8.72
N LYS A 162 -5.21 -10.89 8.59
CA LYS A 162 -5.61 -11.73 7.45
C LYS A 162 -5.59 -10.95 6.11
N ALA A 163 -5.97 -9.68 6.14
CA ALA A 163 -5.90 -8.82 4.95
C ALA A 163 -4.45 -8.64 4.48
N TYR A 164 -3.50 -8.34 5.40
CA TYR A 164 -2.08 -8.24 5.08
C TYR A 164 -1.53 -9.56 4.50
N GLU A 165 -1.84 -10.69 5.12
CA GLU A 165 -1.43 -12.01 4.61
C GLU A 165 -1.91 -12.25 3.17
N ASN A 166 -3.17 -11.99 2.90
CA ASN A 166 -3.76 -12.17 1.57
C ASN A 166 -3.16 -11.19 0.54
N ILE A 167 -2.84 -9.96 0.93
CA ILE A 167 -2.14 -8.98 0.06
C ILE A 167 -0.75 -9.51 -0.29
N CYS A 168 0.03 -9.98 0.69
CA CYS A 168 1.35 -10.55 0.45
C CYS A 168 1.28 -11.73 -0.53
N ARG A 169 0.33 -12.65 -0.35
CA ARG A 169 0.15 -13.80 -1.24
C ARG A 169 -0.17 -13.37 -2.68
N ARG A 170 -1.00 -12.34 -2.87
CA ARG A 170 -1.28 -11.78 -4.22
C ARG A 170 -0.06 -11.10 -4.84
N ILE A 171 0.74 -10.39 -4.03
CA ILE A 171 2.01 -9.81 -4.50
C ILE A 171 2.96 -10.90 -4.98
N MET A 172 2.97 -12.05 -4.31
CA MET A 172 3.77 -13.23 -4.69
C MET A 172 3.18 -13.99 -5.89
N GLY A 173 2.04 -13.56 -6.45
CA GLY A 173 1.43 -14.16 -7.63
C GLY A 173 0.46 -15.31 -7.34
N GLU A 174 0.08 -15.52 -6.07
CA GLU A 174 -0.94 -16.51 -5.74
C GLU A 174 -2.35 -15.99 -6.09
N ASP A 175 -3.18 -16.88 -6.64
CA ASP A 175 -4.59 -16.60 -6.88
C ASP A 175 -5.39 -16.69 -5.57
N VAL A 176 -5.45 -15.60 -4.85
CA VAL A 176 -6.21 -15.46 -3.61
C VAL A 176 -7.43 -14.58 -3.90
N PRO A 177 -8.67 -15.08 -3.85
CA PRO A 177 -9.85 -14.28 -4.11
C PRO A 177 -9.97 -13.11 -3.11
N LEU A 178 -10.44 -11.96 -3.61
CA LEU A 178 -10.80 -10.84 -2.73
C LEU A 178 -11.98 -11.26 -1.85
N ALA A 179 -11.96 -10.86 -0.58
CA ALA A 179 -13.07 -11.10 0.31
C ALA A 179 -14.35 -10.41 -0.21
N CYS A 180 -15.50 -11.03 0.03
CA CYS A 180 -16.78 -10.40 -0.24
C CYS A 180 -16.99 -9.26 0.77
N TYR A 181 -17.00 -8.03 0.28
CA TYR A 181 -17.23 -6.84 1.11
C TYR A 181 -18.70 -6.44 1.07
N PRO A 182 -19.24 -5.88 2.17
CA PRO A 182 -20.61 -5.39 2.19
C PRO A 182 -20.77 -4.23 1.21
N ARG A 183 -21.63 -4.42 0.20
CA ARG A 183 -21.97 -3.38 -0.76
C ARG A 183 -22.85 -2.30 -0.13
N ARG A 184 -22.73 -1.08 -0.62
CA ARG A 184 -23.63 0.00 -0.28
C ARG A 184 -25.06 -0.39 -0.72
N LYS A 185 -26.06 -0.24 0.16
CA LYS A 185 -27.45 -0.36 -0.28
C LYS A 185 -27.71 0.68 -1.35
N SER A 186 -28.16 0.25 -2.54
CA SER A 186 -28.52 1.15 -3.64
C SER A 186 -29.48 2.23 -3.13
N PHE A 187 -29.40 3.42 -3.70
CA PHE A 187 -30.29 4.54 -3.38
C PHE A 187 -31.78 4.12 -3.48
N PHE A 188 -32.13 3.25 -4.42
CA PHE A 188 -33.48 2.69 -4.55
C PHE A 188 -33.92 1.87 -3.32
N PHE A 189 -33.03 1.14 -2.65
CA PHE A 189 -33.37 0.43 -1.41
C PHE A 189 -33.61 1.39 -0.23
N ARG A 190 -32.93 2.53 -0.16
CA ARG A 190 -33.16 3.55 0.87
C ARG A 190 -34.54 4.20 0.73
N VAL A 191 -34.99 4.43 -0.49
CA VAL A 191 -36.33 4.96 -0.77
C VAL A 191 -37.41 3.92 -0.44
N ALA A 192 -37.17 2.64 -0.76
CA ALA A 192 -38.08 1.56 -0.43
C ALA A 192 -38.18 1.31 1.09
N ASP A 193 -37.08 1.28 1.84
CA ASP A 193 -37.07 1.18 3.31
C ASP A 193 -37.81 2.36 3.98
N TYR A 194 -37.67 3.58 3.41
CA TYR A 194 -38.40 4.76 3.93
C TYR A 194 -39.91 4.71 3.67
N LEU A 195 -40.33 4.06 2.57
CA LEU A 195 -41.74 3.92 2.21
C LEU A 195 -42.43 2.74 2.93
N ILE A 196 -41.66 1.72 3.36
CA ILE A 196 -42.21 0.53 4.03
C ILE A 196 -42.31 0.75 5.56
N HIS A 197 -41.56 1.68 6.14
CA HIS A 197 -41.52 1.94 7.57
C HIS A 197 -42.24 3.25 7.95
N ARG A 198 -43.14 3.73 7.10
CA ARG A 198 -44.18 4.71 7.36
C ARG A 198 -45.55 4.03 7.24
#